data_79e6e9ff0682d1f03769bd3796a8026f
#
_entry.id   79e6e9ff0682d1f03769bd3796a8026f
#
_cell.length_a   1.000
_cell.length_b   1.000
_cell.length_c   1.000
_cell.angle_alpha   90.00
_cell.angle_beta   90.00
_cell.angle_gamma   90.00
#
_symmetry.space_group_name_H-M   'P 1'
#
loop_
_entity.id
_entity.type
_entity.pdbx_description
1 polymer ?
#
loop_
_entity_poly.entity_id
_entity_poly.type
_entity_poly.pdbx_seq_one_letter_code
_entity_poly.pdbx_strand_id
1 'polypeptide(L)'
;MIGTKLNGVALRGLRVAVPATVRSLEDEGLIETESERTRLAKSIGITTRHVARPGLCTSDLCQLAAEGLLEQLGWARDSIDVLLFVTQSADYVIPATACALQTRLGLGSCMAFDINLGCSGYVYGLWTAASLLKTLQVKGRPARALVLAGDISTSKLMPGDRGTIPLFGDAGSATALEVDGDAGDIHGLFGTDGRGAEHLIIRAGGVRLPLVPPAVPHAPAVQDQLFRDARLHLNGTEVFNFTLKQVPALIDGILAEAGITADDVDYFLFHQANAFMLTHLRKKAGIPEHKVPLAMESYGNTSSASIPLAIASCLADAVQTPKRLILMGFGVGWSWGAVKIDVGPIPPPAVVEYH
;
A
#
# COMPACT_ATOMS: atom_id res chain seq x y z
N MET A 1 15.14 4.85 14.51
CA MET A 1 13.68 4.82 14.28
C MET A 1 13.02 5.69 15.34
N ILE A 2 11.87 6.26 15.03
CA ILE A 2 11.11 7.14 15.94
C ILE A 2 9.87 6.38 16.37
N GLY A 3 9.78 6.09 17.69
CA GLY A 3 8.64 5.46 18.33
C GLY A 3 7.57 6.48 18.67
N THR A 4 6.30 6.08 18.61
CA THR A 4 5.17 6.95 18.85
C THR A 4 3.94 6.13 19.25
N LYS A 5 3.05 6.72 20.08
CA LYS A 5 1.88 6.06 20.62
C LYS A 5 0.67 6.99 20.60
N LEU A 6 -0.49 6.45 20.30
CA LEU A 6 -1.80 7.09 20.48
C LEU A 6 -2.83 6.05 20.92
N ASN A 7 -3.97 6.51 21.41
CA ASN A 7 -5.08 5.67 21.85
C ASN A 7 -6.41 6.24 21.37
N GLY A 8 -7.48 5.46 21.55
CA GLY A 8 -8.84 5.95 21.32
C GLY A 8 -9.15 6.22 19.85
N VAL A 9 -8.59 5.40 18.94
CA VAL A 9 -8.96 5.35 17.50
C VAL A 9 -9.10 3.89 17.11
N ALA A 10 -10.21 3.54 16.50
CA ALA A 10 -10.50 2.19 16.00
C ALA A 10 -10.51 2.14 14.48
N LEU A 11 -10.03 1.02 13.91
CA LEU A 11 -10.29 0.65 12.54
C LEU A 11 -11.67 0.00 12.48
N ARG A 12 -12.59 0.58 11.69
CA ARG A 12 -14.00 0.16 11.61
C ARG A 12 -14.32 -0.70 10.40
N GLY A 13 -13.49 -0.66 9.40
CA GLY A 13 -13.69 -1.46 8.19
C GLY A 13 -12.62 -1.21 7.15
N LEU A 14 -12.59 -2.10 6.16
CA LEU A 14 -11.62 -2.08 5.09
C LEU A 14 -12.21 -2.75 3.84
N ARG A 15 -11.96 -2.18 2.67
CA ARG A 15 -12.34 -2.73 1.38
C ARG A 15 -11.27 -2.46 0.34
N VAL A 16 -11.14 -3.34 -0.63
CA VAL A 16 -10.14 -3.25 -1.71
C VAL A 16 -10.82 -3.41 -3.05
N ALA A 17 -10.36 -2.67 -4.05
CA ALA A 17 -10.73 -2.85 -5.44
C ALA A 17 -9.50 -3.15 -6.28
N VAL A 18 -9.64 -4.07 -7.24
CA VAL A 18 -8.62 -4.46 -8.20
C VAL A 18 -9.18 -4.31 -9.62
N PRO A 19 -8.35 -4.04 -10.64
CA PRO A 19 -8.80 -4.10 -12.03
C PRO A 19 -9.34 -5.49 -12.37
N ALA A 20 -10.41 -5.59 -13.19
CA ALA A 20 -10.94 -6.89 -13.63
C ALA A 20 -9.98 -7.65 -14.58
N THR A 21 -9.05 -6.94 -15.23
CA THR A 21 -8.09 -7.58 -16.15
C THR A 21 -7.02 -8.34 -15.36
N VAL A 22 -6.99 -9.65 -15.53
CA VAL A 22 -5.95 -10.54 -14.95
C VAL A 22 -4.92 -10.86 -16.01
N ARG A 23 -3.63 -10.88 -15.62
CA ARG A 23 -2.48 -11.26 -16.44
C ARG A 23 -1.67 -12.33 -15.75
N SER A 24 -1.38 -13.42 -16.46
CA SER A 24 -0.43 -14.45 -16.06
C SER A 24 0.98 -14.13 -16.57
N LEU A 25 1.97 -14.92 -16.16
CA LEU A 25 3.33 -14.83 -16.73
C LEU A 25 3.38 -15.25 -18.22
N GLU A 26 2.43 -16.08 -18.67
CA GLU A 26 2.30 -16.48 -20.06
C GLU A 26 1.78 -15.35 -20.93
N ASP A 27 0.76 -14.61 -20.45
CA ASP A 27 0.16 -13.47 -21.18
C ASP A 27 1.17 -12.36 -21.47
N GLU A 28 2.22 -12.24 -20.68
CA GLU A 28 3.26 -11.22 -20.87
C GLU A 28 4.23 -11.56 -22.02
N GLY A 29 4.33 -12.83 -22.41
CA GLY A 29 5.23 -13.26 -23.49
C GLY A 29 6.72 -13.05 -23.22
N LEU A 30 7.09 -12.75 -21.95
CA LEU A 30 8.46 -12.42 -21.56
C LEU A 30 9.34 -13.64 -21.30
N ILE A 31 8.73 -14.77 -21.02
CA ILE A 31 9.39 -16.01 -20.62
C ILE A 31 8.92 -17.12 -21.54
N GLU A 32 9.83 -17.62 -22.35
CA GLU A 32 9.51 -18.52 -23.47
C GLU A 32 9.03 -19.91 -23.00
N THR A 33 9.71 -20.49 -22.00
CA THR A 33 9.44 -21.87 -21.59
C THR A 33 8.54 -21.95 -20.35
N GLU A 34 7.66 -22.95 -20.34
CA GLU A 34 6.81 -23.25 -19.19
C GLU A 34 7.61 -23.56 -17.93
N SER A 35 8.75 -24.27 -18.09
CA SER A 35 9.64 -24.61 -16.97
C SER A 35 10.22 -23.35 -16.30
N GLU A 36 10.62 -22.35 -17.09
CA GLU A 36 11.11 -21.08 -16.53
C GLU A 36 10.00 -20.28 -15.88
N ARG A 37 8.79 -20.23 -16.48
CA ARG A 37 7.60 -19.58 -15.88
C ARG A 37 7.26 -20.20 -14.54
N THR A 38 7.20 -21.54 -14.47
CA THR A 38 6.91 -22.27 -13.22
C THR A 38 7.97 -22.00 -12.14
N ARG A 39 9.26 -22.03 -12.52
CA ARG A 39 10.36 -21.73 -11.59
C ARG A 39 10.29 -20.30 -11.08
N LEU A 40 10.01 -19.33 -11.95
CA LEU A 40 9.87 -17.93 -11.56
C LEU A 40 8.65 -17.74 -10.65
N ALA A 41 7.46 -18.23 -11.03
CA ALA A 41 6.25 -18.16 -10.22
C ALA A 41 6.47 -18.73 -8.81
N LYS A 42 7.12 -19.88 -8.71
CA LYS A 42 7.48 -20.50 -7.42
C LYS A 42 8.45 -19.62 -6.61
N SER A 43 9.39 -18.97 -7.26
CA SER A 43 10.39 -18.12 -6.60
C SER A 43 9.78 -16.84 -6.07
N ILE A 44 9.02 -16.12 -6.89
CA ILE A 44 8.41 -14.83 -6.52
C ILE A 44 7.09 -14.99 -5.76
N GLY A 45 6.44 -16.16 -5.87
CA GLY A 45 5.14 -16.47 -5.26
C GLY A 45 3.97 -15.76 -5.95
N ILE A 46 4.11 -15.43 -7.24
CA ILE A 46 3.09 -14.71 -8.04
C ILE A 46 2.80 -15.54 -9.28
N THR A 47 1.53 -15.87 -9.48
CA THR A 47 1.04 -16.62 -10.64
C THR A 47 0.28 -15.71 -11.61
N THR A 48 -0.54 -14.83 -11.06
CA THR A 48 -1.33 -13.84 -11.82
C THR A 48 -1.28 -12.48 -11.15
N ARG A 49 -1.68 -11.44 -11.87
CA ARG A 49 -1.74 -10.07 -11.39
C ARG A 49 -2.94 -9.37 -11.99
N HIS A 50 -3.57 -8.50 -11.22
CA HIS A 50 -4.58 -7.57 -11.72
C HIS A 50 -3.87 -6.34 -12.29
N VAL A 51 -4.19 -5.98 -13.54
CA VAL A 51 -3.49 -4.93 -14.31
C VAL A 51 -4.50 -3.93 -14.84
N ALA A 52 -4.26 -2.66 -14.58
CA ALA A 52 -5.12 -1.58 -15.02
C ALA A 52 -5.07 -1.41 -16.55
N ARG A 53 -6.25 -1.23 -17.15
CA ARG A 53 -6.33 -0.79 -18.55
C ARG A 53 -5.90 0.68 -18.66
N PRO A 54 -5.43 1.10 -19.85
CA PRO A 54 -5.11 2.52 -20.07
C PRO A 54 -6.28 3.43 -19.70
N GLY A 55 -5.98 4.50 -18.97
CA GLY A 55 -6.96 5.47 -18.49
C GLY A 55 -7.66 5.15 -17.17
N LEU A 56 -7.50 3.94 -16.64
CA LEU A 56 -7.93 3.64 -15.27
C LEU A 56 -6.94 4.24 -14.28
N CYS A 57 -7.45 5.03 -13.33
CA CYS A 57 -6.66 5.69 -12.30
C CYS A 57 -6.75 4.96 -10.96
N THR A 58 -5.74 5.16 -10.11
CA THR A 58 -5.76 4.65 -8.73
C THR A 58 -6.97 5.18 -7.96
N SER A 59 -7.34 6.43 -8.20
CA SER A 59 -8.49 7.07 -7.58
C SER A 59 -9.81 6.37 -7.92
N ASP A 60 -9.95 5.77 -9.11
CA ASP A 60 -11.17 5.04 -9.50
C ASP A 60 -11.33 3.77 -8.67
N LEU A 61 -10.23 3.02 -8.48
CA LEU A 61 -10.22 1.84 -7.62
C LEU A 61 -10.51 2.21 -6.16
N CYS A 62 -9.86 3.24 -5.65
CA CYS A 62 -10.07 3.72 -4.28
C CYS A 62 -11.49 4.26 -4.07
N GLN A 63 -12.08 4.91 -5.07
CA GLN A 63 -13.48 5.36 -5.02
C GLN A 63 -14.44 4.18 -4.90
N LEU A 64 -14.31 3.15 -5.75
CA LEU A 64 -15.15 1.95 -5.69
C LEU A 64 -15.03 1.27 -4.31
N ALA A 65 -13.82 1.15 -3.78
CA ALA A 65 -13.59 0.59 -2.45
C ALA A 65 -14.25 1.45 -1.35
N ALA A 66 -14.11 2.78 -1.41
CA ALA A 66 -14.65 3.70 -0.41
C ALA A 66 -16.18 3.75 -0.42
N GLU A 67 -16.81 3.78 -1.60
CA GLU A 67 -18.27 3.77 -1.75
C GLU A 67 -18.88 2.54 -1.10
N GLY A 68 -18.36 1.35 -1.44
CA GLY A 68 -18.83 0.10 -0.85
C GLY A 68 -18.52 -0.02 0.64
N LEU A 69 -17.42 0.59 1.13
CA LEU A 69 -17.10 0.62 2.55
C LEU A 69 -18.05 1.52 3.34
N LEU A 70 -18.33 2.73 2.82
CA LEU A 70 -19.29 3.66 3.44
C LEU A 70 -20.69 3.05 3.53
N GLU A 71 -21.14 2.38 2.46
CA GLU A 71 -22.41 1.65 2.45
C GLU A 71 -22.42 0.53 3.49
N GLN A 72 -21.39 -0.30 3.54
CA GLN A 72 -21.26 -1.42 4.48
C GLN A 72 -21.31 -0.95 5.94
N LEU A 73 -20.69 0.21 6.24
CA LEU A 73 -20.68 0.79 7.59
C LEU A 73 -21.93 1.62 7.91
N GLY A 74 -22.78 1.92 6.93
CA GLY A 74 -23.91 2.83 7.10
C GLY A 74 -23.46 4.26 7.45
N TRP A 75 -22.25 4.67 7.01
CA TRP A 75 -21.73 5.99 7.32
C TRP A 75 -22.24 7.04 6.32
N ALA A 76 -22.84 8.10 6.86
CA ALA A 76 -23.20 9.26 6.05
C ALA A 76 -21.94 9.91 5.46
N ARG A 77 -21.98 10.29 4.20
CA ARG A 77 -20.82 10.85 3.47
C ARG A 77 -20.32 12.16 4.09
N ASP A 78 -21.20 12.97 4.63
CA ASP A 78 -20.88 14.21 5.35
C ASP A 78 -20.33 13.98 6.77
N SER A 79 -20.26 12.73 7.22
CA SER A 79 -19.67 12.37 8.51
C SER A 79 -18.15 12.14 8.47
N ILE A 80 -17.53 12.24 7.28
CA ILE A 80 -16.08 12.06 7.11
C ILE A 80 -15.39 13.41 7.32
N ASP A 81 -14.46 13.44 8.25
CA ASP A 81 -13.71 14.65 8.64
C ASP A 81 -12.33 14.73 8.00
N VAL A 82 -11.74 13.55 7.68
CA VAL A 82 -10.40 13.43 7.07
C VAL A 82 -10.45 12.43 5.91
N LEU A 83 -9.92 12.86 4.77
CA LEU A 83 -9.69 12.01 3.60
C LEU A 83 -8.20 12.05 3.25
N LEU A 84 -7.49 10.94 3.46
CA LEU A 84 -6.10 10.80 3.01
C LEU A 84 -6.04 9.90 1.79
N PHE A 85 -5.27 10.33 0.78
CA PHE A 85 -4.98 9.51 -0.39
C PHE A 85 -3.48 9.22 -0.47
N VAL A 86 -3.12 7.96 -0.25
CA VAL A 86 -1.73 7.47 -0.25
C VAL A 86 -1.44 6.82 -1.59
N THR A 87 -0.62 7.46 -2.42
CA THR A 87 -0.31 6.97 -3.76
C THR A 87 0.98 7.56 -4.33
N GLN A 88 1.62 6.81 -5.24
CA GLN A 88 2.68 7.29 -6.14
C GLN A 88 2.19 7.43 -7.59
N SER A 89 0.90 7.22 -7.83
CA SER A 89 0.23 7.34 -9.13
C SER A 89 -1.00 8.24 -9.04
N ALA A 90 -0.77 9.49 -8.59
CA ALA A 90 -1.80 10.53 -8.53
C ALA A 90 -2.39 10.82 -9.91
N ASP A 91 -3.67 11.24 -9.97
CA ASP A 91 -4.37 11.55 -11.22
C ASP A 91 -3.76 12.76 -11.93
N TYR A 92 -3.33 13.75 -11.15
CA TYR A 92 -2.82 15.03 -11.64
C TYR A 92 -1.56 15.45 -10.88
N VAL A 93 -0.76 16.31 -11.51
CA VAL A 93 0.34 17.00 -10.83
C VAL A 93 -0.22 17.98 -9.79
N ILE A 94 -1.27 18.70 -10.13
CA ILE A 94 -2.12 19.57 -9.30
C ILE A 94 -3.55 19.56 -9.86
N PRO A 95 -4.59 19.63 -9.01
CA PRO A 95 -4.56 19.61 -7.55
C PRO A 95 -4.19 18.23 -6.98
N ALA A 96 -4.08 18.13 -5.64
CA ALA A 96 -4.05 16.84 -4.95
C ALA A 96 -5.29 16.00 -5.32
N THR A 97 -5.09 14.71 -5.59
CA THR A 97 -6.18 13.81 -6.03
C THR A 97 -7.26 13.66 -4.96
N ALA A 98 -6.89 13.72 -3.68
CA ALA A 98 -7.84 13.70 -2.56
C ALA A 98 -8.90 14.82 -2.66
N CYS A 99 -8.53 16.00 -3.19
CA CYS A 99 -9.49 17.08 -3.40
C CYS A 99 -10.56 16.69 -4.45
N ALA A 100 -10.17 16.05 -5.54
CA ALA A 100 -11.10 15.54 -6.55
C ALA A 100 -11.94 14.38 -6.00
N LEU A 101 -11.33 13.47 -5.25
CA LEU A 101 -12.00 12.34 -4.61
C LEU A 101 -13.03 12.79 -3.58
N GLN A 102 -12.78 13.86 -2.83
CA GLN A 102 -13.75 14.44 -1.90
C GLN A 102 -15.09 14.77 -2.61
N THR A 103 -15.02 15.41 -3.76
CA THR A 103 -16.21 15.71 -4.58
C THR A 103 -16.82 14.45 -5.20
N ARG A 104 -15.99 13.57 -5.79
CA ARG A 104 -16.46 12.33 -6.43
C ARG A 104 -17.17 11.41 -5.46
N LEU A 105 -16.70 11.33 -4.21
CA LEU A 105 -17.32 10.56 -3.14
C LEU A 105 -18.53 11.28 -2.50
N GLY A 106 -18.79 12.53 -2.87
CA GLY A 106 -19.87 13.34 -2.28
C GLY A 106 -19.67 13.60 -0.79
N LEU A 107 -18.43 13.68 -0.31
CA LEU A 107 -18.13 13.97 1.09
C LEU A 107 -18.44 15.44 1.41
N GLY A 108 -18.79 15.72 2.66
CA GLY A 108 -18.89 17.09 3.18
C GLY A 108 -17.54 17.82 3.19
N SER A 109 -17.50 18.99 3.81
CA SER A 109 -16.23 19.67 4.05
C SER A 109 -15.36 18.85 4.98
N CYS A 110 -14.20 18.39 4.50
CA CYS A 110 -13.24 17.59 5.24
C CYS A 110 -11.80 18.02 4.93
N MET A 111 -10.86 17.63 5.77
CA MET A 111 -9.43 17.75 5.46
C MET A 111 -9.07 16.69 4.42
N ALA A 112 -8.68 17.12 3.21
CA ALA A 112 -8.35 16.21 2.10
C ALA A 112 -6.97 16.53 1.54
N PHE A 113 -6.04 15.53 1.50
CA PHE A 113 -4.70 15.68 0.93
C PHE A 113 -4.06 14.35 0.58
N ASP A 114 -3.05 14.40 -0.28
CA ASP A 114 -2.29 13.23 -0.73
C ASP A 114 -1.02 13.02 0.10
N ILE A 115 -0.62 11.76 0.23
CA ILE A 115 0.69 11.35 0.77
C ILE A 115 1.42 10.57 -0.33
N ASN A 116 2.53 11.12 -0.82
CA ASN A 116 3.37 10.46 -1.81
C ASN A 116 4.38 9.54 -1.11
N LEU A 117 3.92 8.36 -0.70
CA LEU A 117 4.74 7.24 -0.24
C LEU A 117 4.19 5.96 -0.88
N GLY A 118 5.10 5.07 -1.32
CA GLY A 118 4.71 3.78 -1.93
C GLY A 118 4.53 2.67 -0.88
N CYS A 119 5.41 1.69 -0.92
CA CYS A 119 5.34 0.45 -0.14
C CYS A 119 5.18 0.63 1.39
N SER A 120 5.69 1.73 1.97
CA SER A 120 5.49 2.09 3.37
C SER A 120 4.26 2.99 3.59
N GLY A 121 3.67 3.49 2.51
CA GLY A 121 2.66 4.55 2.55
C GLY A 121 1.44 4.23 3.39
N TYR A 122 0.94 3.00 3.33
CA TYR A 122 -0.25 2.61 4.09
C TYR A 122 -0.08 2.82 5.60
N VAL A 123 1.02 2.36 6.19
CA VAL A 123 1.24 2.50 7.64
C VAL A 123 1.45 3.96 8.05
N TYR A 124 2.10 4.77 7.20
CA TYR A 124 2.21 6.22 7.41
C TYR A 124 0.85 6.92 7.29
N GLY A 125 0.04 6.57 6.28
CA GLY A 125 -1.31 7.11 6.09
C GLY A 125 -2.23 6.76 7.25
N LEU A 126 -2.22 5.50 7.70
CA LEU A 126 -3.00 5.04 8.84
C LEU A 126 -2.63 5.82 10.12
N TRP A 127 -1.33 5.94 10.39
CA TRP A 127 -0.83 6.71 11.54
C TRP A 127 -1.20 8.19 11.46
N THR A 128 -1.03 8.81 10.28
CA THR A 128 -1.35 10.23 10.06
C THR A 128 -2.84 10.49 10.27
N ALA A 129 -3.72 9.66 9.70
CA ALA A 129 -5.16 9.80 9.88
C ALA A 129 -5.56 9.65 11.35
N ALA A 130 -5.06 8.61 12.02
CA ALA A 130 -5.34 8.38 13.44
C ALA A 130 -4.87 9.55 14.31
N SER A 131 -3.69 10.12 14.04
CA SER A 131 -3.15 11.30 14.74
C SER A 131 -4.01 12.55 14.51
N LEU A 132 -4.44 12.79 13.28
CA LEU A 132 -5.33 13.91 12.96
C LEU A 132 -6.67 13.79 13.67
N LEU A 133 -7.29 12.61 13.67
CA LEU A 133 -8.56 12.37 14.36
C LEU A 133 -8.51 12.75 15.84
N LYS A 134 -7.39 12.53 16.50
CA LYS A 134 -7.21 12.87 17.94
C LYS A 134 -7.16 14.37 18.19
N THR A 135 -6.92 15.19 17.18
CA THR A 135 -6.86 16.65 17.31
C THR A 135 -8.18 17.34 16.94
N LEU A 136 -9.10 16.62 16.31
CA LEU A 136 -10.35 17.19 15.85
C LEU A 136 -11.37 17.34 16.98
N GLN A 137 -12.08 18.48 16.95
CA GLN A 137 -13.18 18.78 17.88
C GLN A 137 -14.52 18.68 17.13
N VAL A 138 -14.97 17.45 16.86
CA VAL A 138 -16.24 17.16 16.21
C VAL A 138 -17.34 17.11 17.30
N LYS A 139 -18.46 17.81 17.07
CA LYS A 139 -19.57 17.84 18.01
C LYS A 139 -20.65 16.83 17.65
N GLY A 140 -21.17 16.13 18.66
CA GLY A 140 -22.37 15.27 18.53
C GLY A 140 -22.13 13.89 17.90
N ARG A 141 -20.92 13.60 17.39
CA ARG A 141 -20.52 12.30 16.87
C ARG A 141 -19.01 12.09 16.98
N PRO A 142 -18.51 10.85 16.90
CA PRO A 142 -17.08 10.63 16.79
C PRO A 142 -16.51 11.19 15.46
N ALA A 143 -15.24 11.62 15.49
CA ALA A 143 -14.51 12.01 14.29
C ALA A 143 -14.15 10.77 13.45
N ARG A 144 -14.21 10.90 12.11
CA ARG A 144 -14.04 9.81 11.15
C ARG A 144 -13.07 10.16 10.04
N ALA A 145 -12.27 9.17 9.65
CA ALA A 145 -11.36 9.29 8.53
C ALA A 145 -11.52 8.15 7.53
N LEU A 146 -11.27 8.45 6.26
CA LEU A 146 -10.98 7.49 5.21
C LEU A 146 -9.50 7.59 4.82
N VAL A 147 -8.79 6.47 4.90
CA VAL A 147 -7.46 6.30 4.33
C VAL A 147 -7.61 5.49 3.06
N LEU A 148 -7.42 6.15 1.93
CA LEU A 148 -7.36 5.52 0.61
C LEU A 148 -5.90 5.24 0.28
N ALA A 149 -5.57 4.01 -0.09
CA ALA A 149 -4.21 3.65 -0.45
C ALA A 149 -4.21 2.75 -1.68
N GLY A 150 -3.40 3.10 -2.67
CA GLY A 150 -3.34 2.35 -3.90
C GLY A 150 -2.29 2.87 -4.86
N ASP A 151 -1.98 2.05 -5.87
CA ASP A 151 -1.08 2.40 -6.96
C ASP A 151 -1.45 1.67 -8.24
N ILE A 152 -1.30 2.34 -9.38
CA ILE A 152 -1.24 1.76 -10.72
C ILE A 152 0.23 1.67 -11.12
N SER A 153 0.94 0.74 -10.48
CA SER A 153 2.37 0.56 -10.67
C SER A 153 2.71 0.04 -12.05
N THR A 154 1.83 -0.79 -12.64
CA THR A 154 2.08 -1.43 -13.95
C THR A 154 2.22 -0.42 -15.08
N SER A 155 1.58 0.75 -14.99
CA SER A 155 1.69 1.85 -15.97
C SER A 155 3.10 2.47 -16.03
N LYS A 156 3.92 2.26 -15.01
CA LYS A 156 5.27 2.84 -14.86
C LYS A 156 6.39 1.85 -15.19
N LEU A 157 6.05 0.61 -15.52
CA LEU A 157 7.06 -0.41 -15.82
C LEU A 157 7.65 -0.21 -17.23
N MET A 158 8.92 -0.61 -17.39
CA MET A 158 9.56 -0.64 -18.69
C MET A 158 8.97 -1.80 -19.50
N PRO A 159 8.45 -1.55 -20.73
CA PRO A 159 8.02 -2.63 -21.61
C PRO A 159 9.13 -3.66 -21.83
N GLY A 160 8.79 -4.95 -21.68
CA GLY A 160 9.74 -6.04 -21.86
C GLY A 160 10.67 -6.30 -20.66
N ASP A 161 10.53 -5.58 -19.55
CA ASP A 161 11.37 -5.81 -18.37
C ASP A 161 10.96 -7.07 -17.60
N ARG A 162 11.79 -8.10 -17.74
CA ARG A 162 11.62 -9.39 -17.06
C ARG A 162 11.82 -9.32 -15.54
N GLY A 163 12.40 -8.24 -15.04
CA GLY A 163 12.68 -8.04 -13.61
C GLY A 163 11.52 -7.44 -12.83
N THR A 164 10.72 -6.58 -13.46
CA THR A 164 9.65 -5.85 -12.78
C THR A 164 8.24 -6.26 -13.22
N ILE A 165 7.99 -6.48 -14.51
CA ILE A 165 6.66 -6.84 -15.01
C ILE A 165 6.05 -8.04 -14.28
N PRO A 166 6.77 -9.15 -14.01
CA PRO A 166 6.21 -10.28 -13.28
C PRO A 166 5.84 -10.00 -11.83
N LEU A 167 6.35 -8.91 -11.25
CA LEU A 167 6.17 -8.62 -9.82
C LEU A 167 4.96 -7.77 -9.52
N PHE A 168 4.71 -6.71 -10.31
CA PHE A 168 3.76 -5.67 -9.94
C PHE A 168 2.35 -5.93 -10.45
N GLY A 169 1.38 -5.67 -9.58
CA GLY A 169 -0.04 -5.55 -9.89
C GLY A 169 -0.60 -4.23 -9.39
N ASP A 170 -1.87 -3.98 -9.69
CA ASP A 170 -2.55 -2.72 -9.39
C ASP A 170 -3.72 -2.96 -8.44
N ALA A 171 -3.92 -2.06 -7.48
CA ALA A 171 -5.05 -2.09 -6.56
C ALA A 171 -5.29 -0.70 -5.95
N GLY A 172 -6.52 -0.50 -5.46
CA GLY A 172 -6.90 0.59 -4.58
C GLY A 172 -7.65 0.09 -3.36
N SER A 173 -7.53 0.75 -2.24
CA SER A 173 -8.17 0.36 -0.99
C SER A 173 -8.78 1.55 -0.27
N ALA A 174 -9.73 1.26 0.60
CA ALA A 174 -10.28 2.21 1.56
C ALA A 174 -10.28 1.58 2.96
N THR A 175 -9.79 2.31 3.94
CA THR A 175 -9.80 1.95 5.37
C THR A 175 -10.51 3.04 6.15
N ALA A 176 -11.48 2.65 6.96
CA ALA A 176 -12.27 3.53 7.80
C ALA A 176 -11.74 3.56 9.24
N LEU A 177 -11.44 4.75 9.75
CA LEU A 177 -11.03 5.00 11.13
C LEU A 177 -12.07 5.86 11.83
N GLU A 178 -12.26 5.62 13.13
CA GLU A 178 -13.17 6.39 13.97
C GLU A 178 -12.57 6.61 15.36
N VAL A 179 -12.78 7.78 15.94
CA VAL A 179 -12.46 8.02 17.35
C VAL A 179 -13.38 7.16 18.21
N ASP A 180 -12.77 6.35 19.08
CA ASP A 180 -13.45 5.46 20.01
C ASP A 180 -12.68 5.44 21.32
N GLY A 181 -13.27 5.96 22.38
CA GLY A 181 -12.63 6.05 23.70
C GLY A 181 -12.24 4.70 24.30
N ASP A 182 -12.90 3.62 23.90
CA ASP A 182 -12.64 2.26 24.38
C ASP A 182 -11.61 1.52 23.51
N ALA A 183 -11.18 2.10 22.39
CA ALA A 183 -10.17 1.51 21.53
C ALA A 183 -8.79 1.49 22.21
N GLY A 184 -8.10 0.38 22.04
CA GLY A 184 -6.77 0.16 22.59
C GLY A 184 -5.69 1.08 22.04
N ASP A 185 -4.47 0.90 22.54
CA ASP A 185 -3.29 1.65 22.12
C ASP A 185 -2.86 1.24 20.70
N ILE A 186 -2.58 2.24 19.88
CA ILE A 186 -1.88 2.10 18.61
C ILE A 186 -0.44 2.54 18.82
N HIS A 187 0.52 1.69 18.47
CA HIS A 187 1.94 2.01 18.51
C HIS A 187 2.48 2.12 17.11
N GLY A 188 3.33 3.10 16.85
CA GLY A 188 3.99 3.32 15.56
C GLY A 188 5.51 3.38 15.73
N LEU A 189 6.23 2.85 14.75
CA LEU A 189 7.69 2.96 14.68
C LEU A 189 8.10 3.23 13.23
N PHE A 190 8.75 4.37 12.98
CA PHE A 190 9.02 4.87 11.63
C PHE A 190 10.48 5.23 11.40
N GLY A 191 10.91 5.19 10.14
CA GLY A 191 12.25 5.61 9.76
C GLY A 191 12.43 5.82 8.26
N THR A 192 13.46 6.59 7.91
CA THR A 192 13.82 6.93 6.53
C THR A 192 15.33 6.96 6.39
N ASP A 193 15.83 6.53 5.23
CA ASP A 193 17.24 6.66 4.83
C ASP A 193 17.31 7.07 3.35
N GLY A 194 17.49 8.36 3.10
CA GLY A 194 17.53 8.94 1.75
C GLY A 194 18.69 8.45 0.87
N ARG A 195 19.70 7.77 1.43
CA ARG A 195 20.79 7.16 0.65
C ARG A 195 20.28 6.07 -0.31
N GLY A 196 19.08 5.53 -0.06
CA GLY A 196 18.43 4.54 -0.91
C GLY A 196 17.69 5.10 -2.13
N ALA A 197 17.58 6.42 -2.27
CA ALA A 197 16.70 7.05 -3.27
C ALA A 197 16.94 6.59 -4.71
N GLU A 198 18.22 6.38 -5.08
CA GLU A 198 18.58 5.99 -6.45
C GLU A 198 18.32 4.51 -6.81
N HIS A 199 17.99 3.67 -5.82
CA HIS A 199 17.84 2.24 -6.02
C HIS A 199 16.39 1.81 -6.38
N LEU A 200 15.42 2.68 -6.09
CA LEU A 200 14.02 2.47 -6.47
C LEU A 200 13.41 3.83 -6.80
N ILE A 201 13.40 4.18 -8.10
CA ILE A 201 13.14 5.54 -8.56
C ILE A 201 12.53 5.58 -9.96
N ILE A 202 11.70 6.60 -10.20
CA ILE A 202 11.36 7.11 -11.53
C ILE A 202 12.00 8.49 -11.63
N ARG A 203 13.00 8.66 -12.50
CA ARG A 203 13.83 9.88 -12.55
C ARG A 203 13.13 11.04 -13.23
N ALA A 204 12.40 10.76 -14.33
CA ALA A 204 11.73 11.79 -15.13
C ALA A 204 10.24 11.91 -14.80
N GLY A 205 9.68 13.08 -15.06
CA GLY A 205 8.27 13.41 -14.81
C GLY A 205 8.07 14.41 -13.68
N GLY A 206 9.09 14.63 -12.83
CA GLY A 206 9.10 15.69 -11.82
C GLY A 206 9.84 16.95 -12.30
N VAL A 207 9.93 17.94 -11.42
CA VAL A 207 10.57 19.24 -11.74
C VAL A 207 12.07 19.10 -12.05
N ARG A 208 12.76 18.14 -11.44
CA ARG A 208 14.20 17.93 -11.63
C ARG A 208 14.53 17.43 -13.04
N LEU A 209 13.68 16.59 -13.62
CA LEU A 209 13.77 16.10 -15.00
C LEU A 209 12.35 16.05 -15.58
N PRO A 210 11.86 17.18 -16.13
CA PRO A 210 10.50 17.27 -16.63
C PRO A 210 10.31 16.52 -17.96
N LEU A 211 9.12 15.96 -18.17
CA LEU A 211 8.69 15.35 -19.45
C LEU A 211 7.94 16.37 -20.33
N VAL A 212 8.36 17.62 -20.34
CA VAL A 212 7.80 18.63 -21.25
C VAL A 212 8.41 18.46 -22.63
N PRO A 213 7.60 18.53 -23.71
CA PRO A 213 8.13 18.56 -25.06
C PRO A 213 9.10 19.75 -25.19
N PRO A 214 10.33 19.55 -25.65
CA PRO A 214 11.24 20.67 -25.88
C PRO A 214 10.72 21.54 -27.05
N ALA A 215 11.05 22.80 -26.99
CA ALA A 215 10.81 23.71 -28.12
C ALA A 215 11.56 23.27 -29.38
N VAL A 216 12.61 22.48 -29.22
CA VAL A 216 13.37 21.82 -30.29
C VAL A 216 13.33 20.30 -30.07
N PRO A 217 13.06 19.49 -31.09
CA PRO A 217 13.07 18.03 -30.97
C PRO A 217 14.42 17.54 -30.43
N HIS A 218 14.36 16.67 -29.43
CA HIS A 218 15.57 15.98 -28.95
C HIS A 218 16.09 15.00 -30.00
N ALA A 219 17.41 14.77 -29.99
CA ALA A 219 17.99 13.66 -30.73
C ALA A 219 17.40 12.32 -30.25
N PRO A 220 17.26 11.29 -31.12
CA PRO A 220 16.67 10.00 -30.76
C PRO A 220 17.22 9.38 -29.49
N ALA A 221 18.53 9.42 -29.29
CA ALA A 221 19.18 8.90 -28.08
C ALA A 221 18.74 9.62 -26.79
N VAL A 222 18.43 10.91 -26.84
CA VAL A 222 17.90 11.67 -25.70
C VAL A 222 16.45 11.30 -25.42
N GLN A 223 15.64 11.09 -26.47
CA GLN A 223 14.26 10.63 -26.33
C GLN A 223 14.20 9.23 -25.71
N ASP A 224 15.06 8.31 -26.16
CA ASP A 224 15.17 6.95 -25.61
C ASP A 224 15.59 6.99 -24.12
N GLN A 225 16.52 7.88 -23.74
CA GLN A 225 16.94 8.03 -22.37
C GLN A 225 15.79 8.58 -21.49
N LEU A 226 15.09 9.63 -21.96
CA LEU A 226 13.93 10.18 -21.24
C LEU A 226 12.81 9.15 -21.09
N PHE A 227 12.58 8.31 -22.09
CA PHE A 227 11.61 7.23 -22.02
C PHE A 227 11.98 6.22 -20.91
N ARG A 228 13.26 5.85 -20.80
CA ARG A 228 13.75 4.97 -19.72
C ARG A 228 13.64 5.64 -18.34
N ASP A 229 14.04 6.91 -18.25
CA ASP A 229 14.01 7.67 -16.99
C ASP A 229 12.58 7.92 -16.47
N ALA A 230 11.57 7.87 -17.37
CA ALA A 230 10.15 7.93 -17.04
C ALA A 230 9.56 6.58 -16.57
N ARG A 231 10.38 5.54 -16.48
CA ARG A 231 10.00 4.20 -16.03
C ARG A 231 10.63 3.86 -14.70
N LEU A 232 10.02 2.92 -14.00
CA LEU A 232 10.51 2.43 -12.72
C LEU A 232 11.88 1.77 -12.90
N HIS A 233 12.87 2.32 -12.21
CA HIS A 233 14.16 1.68 -11.99
C HIS A 233 14.17 0.99 -10.64
N LEU A 234 14.47 -0.33 -10.63
CA LEU A 234 14.52 -1.14 -9.43
C LEU A 234 15.84 -1.90 -9.37
N ASN A 235 16.69 -1.59 -8.38
CA ASN A 235 17.86 -2.36 -8.03
C ASN A 235 17.46 -3.42 -6.97
N GLY A 236 17.06 -4.61 -7.42
CA GLY A 236 16.54 -5.66 -6.55
C GLY A 236 17.52 -6.10 -5.46
N THR A 237 18.84 -6.08 -5.74
CA THR A 237 19.88 -6.43 -4.76
C THR A 237 19.90 -5.45 -3.61
N GLU A 238 19.88 -4.15 -3.89
CA GLU A 238 19.91 -3.11 -2.85
C GLU A 238 18.60 -3.04 -2.06
N VAL A 239 17.45 -3.24 -2.72
CA VAL A 239 16.14 -3.40 -2.05
C VAL A 239 16.19 -4.59 -1.07
N PHE A 240 16.75 -5.73 -1.50
CA PHE A 240 16.86 -6.91 -0.66
C PHE A 240 17.80 -6.69 0.53
N ASN A 241 19.00 -6.13 0.30
CA ASN A 241 19.97 -5.83 1.34
C ASN A 241 19.41 -4.87 2.40
N PHE A 242 18.76 -3.78 1.95
CA PHE A 242 18.06 -2.86 2.83
C PHE A 242 17.01 -3.59 3.69
N THR A 243 16.16 -4.38 3.06
CA THR A 243 15.05 -5.08 3.71
C THR A 243 15.55 -6.05 4.78
N LEU A 244 16.56 -6.86 4.45
CA LEU A 244 17.16 -7.81 5.40
C LEU A 244 17.83 -7.17 6.61
N LYS A 245 18.24 -5.93 6.48
CA LYS A 245 18.84 -5.16 7.57
C LYS A 245 17.78 -4.46 8.43
N GLN A 246 16.82 -3.80 7.79
CA GLN A 246 15.89 -2.90 8.50
C GLN A 246 14.66 -3.60 9.07
N VAL A 247 14.09 -4.59 8.34
CA VAL A 247 12.81 -5.19 8.77
C VAL A 247 12.93 -6.01 10.06
N PRO A 248 13.97 -6.83 10.29
CA PRO A 248 14.13 -7.48 11.58
C PRO A 248 14.23 -6.49 12.75
N ALA A 249 15.03 -5.44 12.59
CA ALA A 249 15.14 -4.38 13.61
C ALA A 249 13.82 -3.61 13.81
N LEU A 250 12.99 -3.49 12.76
CA LEU A 250 11.66 -2.90 12.84
C LEU A 250 10.69 -3.80 13.63
N ILE A 251 10.77 -5.12 13.45
CA ILE A 251 9.96 -6.10 14.19
C ILE A 251 10.31 -6.02 15.69
N ASP A 252 11.59 -6.16 16.02
CA ASP A 252 12.05 -6.11 17.40
C ASP A 252 11.67 -4.77 18.06
N GLY A 253 11.84 -3.67 17.31
CA GLY A 253 11.54 -2.33 17.78
C GLY A 253 10.05 -2.09 18.07
N ILE A 254 9.14 -2.52 17.19
CA ILE A 254 7.70 -2.33 17.39
C ILE A 254 7.15 -3.22 18.53
N LEU A 255 7.68 -4.43 18.68
CA LEU A 255 7.32 -5.30 19.80
C LEU A 255 7.77 -4.68 21.14
N ALA A 256 9.00 -4.15 21.20
CA ALA A 256 9.52 -3.45 22.38
C ALA A 256 8.72 -2.16 22.69
N GLU A 257 8.40 -1.35 21.67
CA GLU A 257 7.60 -0.11 21.79
C GLU A 257 6.20 -0.40 22.34
N ALA A 258 5.61 -1.51 21.92
CA ALA A 258 4.29 -1.94 22.38
C ALA A 258 4.33 -2.72 23.71
N GLY A 259 5.51 -3.10 24.21
CA GLY A 259 5.67 -3.90 25.43
C GLY A 259 5.08 -5.31 25.32
N ILE A 260 5.14 -5.93 24.12
CA ILE A 260 4.59 -7.26 23.83
C ILE A 260 5.64 -8.16 23.19
N THR A 261 5.33 -9.44 23.10
CA THR A 261 6.14 -10.46 22.41
C THR A 261 5.50 -10.88 21.08
N ALA A 262 6.21 -11.62 20.25
CA ALA A 262 5.66 -12.16 18.99
C ALA A 262 4.52 -13.17 19.24
N ASP A 263 4.46 -13.79 20.39
CA ASP A 263 3.38 -14.72 20.75
C ASP A 263 2.05 -14.00 20.99
N ASP A 264 2.10 -12.75 21.46
CA ASP A 264 0.94 -11.90 21.71
C ASP A 264 0.31 -11.34 20.42
N VAL A 265 0.98 -11.49 19.27
CA VAL A 265 0.54 -11.00 17.95
C VAL A 265 -0.18 -12.12 17.20
N ASP A 266 -1.38 -11.85 16.71
CA ASP A 266 -2.11 -12.80 15.87
C ASP A 266 -1.51 -12.89 14.46
N TYR A 267 -1.26 -11.72 13.82
CA TYR A 267 -0.72 -11.67 12.45
C TYR A 267 0.28 -10.53 12.24
N PHE A 268 1.33 -10.83 11.46
CA PHE A 268 2.30 -9.88 10.96
C PHE A 268 2.04 -9.66 9.47
N LEU A 269 1.53 -8.49 9.12
CA LEU A 269 1.17 -8.09 7.76
C LEU A 269 2.32 -7.28 7.16
N PHE A 270 3.17 -7.92 6.38
CA PHE A 270 4.22 -7.23 5.63
C PHE A 270 3.67 -6.64 4.33
N HIS A 271 4.23 -5.53 3.88
CA HIS A 271 4.15 -5.16 2.47
C HIS A 271 4.47 -6.37 1.58
N GLN A 272 3.59 -6.68 0.61
CA GLN A 272 3.65 -7.89 -0.20
C GLN A 272 4.61 -7.72 -1.39
N ALA A 273 5.93 -7.69 -1.12
CA ALA A 273 6.95 -7.45 -2.15
C ALA A 273 7.13 -8.66 -3.09
N ASN A 274 7.49 -9.82 -2.56
CA ASN A 274 7.50 -11.14 -3.19
C ASN A 274 7.67 -12.22 -2.11
N ALA A 275 7.27 -13.46 -2.40
CA ALA A 275 7.28 -14.57 -1.43
C ALA A 275 8.68 -14.95 -0.96
N PHE A 276 9.69 -14.88 -1.84
CA PHE A 276 11.08 -15.17 -1.47
C PHE A 276 11.55 -14.26 -0.33
N MET A 277 11.37 -12.95 -0.50
CA MET A 277 11.75 -11.95 0.49
C MET A 277 10.99 -12.15 1.81
N LEU A 278 9.67 -12.28 1.76
CA LEU A 278 8.86 -12.41 2.98
C LEU A 278 9.12 -13.70 3.73
N THR A 279 9.33 -14.82 3.01
CA THR A 279 9.72 -16.09 3.63
C THR A 279 11.08 -15.97 4.35
N HIS A 280 12.02 -15.24 3.75
CA HIS A 280 13.33 -15.03 4.36
C HIS A 280 13.25 -14.17 5.63
N LEU A 281 12.51 -13.07 5.56
CA LEU A 281 12.26 -12.19 6.70
C LEU A 281 11.57 -12.91 7.86
N ARG A 282 10.50 -13.65 7.56
CA ARG A 282 9.77 -14.45 8.55
C ARG A 282 10.68 -15.43 9.28
N LYS A 283 11.47 -16.22 8.51
CA LYS A 283 12.42 -17.19 9.08
C LYS A 283 13.47 -16.51 9.95
N LYS A 284 14.03 -15.38 9.50
CA LYS A 284 15.04 -14.63 10.23
C LYS A 284 14.51 -14.06 11.53
N ALA A 285 13.24 -13.65 11.56
CA ALA A 285 12.56 -13.13 12.75
C ALA A 285 11.95 -14.23 13.65
N GLY A 286 12.05 -15.51 13.26
CA GLY A 286 11.48 -16.62 14.03
C GLY A 286 9.95 -16.65 14.08
N ILE A 287 9.27 -15.93 13.16
CA ILE A 287 7.81 -15.85 13.15
C ILE A 287 7.21 -17.09 12.47
N PRO A 288 6.24 -17.78 13.10
CA PRO A 288 5.55 -18.93 12.51
C PRO A 288 4.84 -18.57 11.20
N GLU A 289 4.80 -19.53 10.26
CA GLU A 289 4.24 -19.28 8.91
C GLU A 289 2.78 -18.86 8.92
N HIS A 290 1.97 -19.49 9.76
CA HIS A 290 0.53 -19.17 9.87
C HIS A 290 0.23 -17.75 10.38
N LYS A 291 1.21 -17.07 10.99
CA LYS A 291 1.09 -15.66 11.42
C LYS A 291 1.46 -14.65 10.31
N VAL A 292 1.95 -15.09 9.15
CA VAL A 292 2.38 -14.22 8.05
C VAL A 292 1.60 -14.55 6.77
N PRO A 293 0.40 -14.01 6.60
CA PRO A 293 -0.41 -14.24 5.41
C PRO A 293 0.27 -13.66 4.16
N LEU A 294 0.19 -14.39 3.04
CA LEU A 294 0.70 -14.00 1.74
C LEU A 294 -0.48 -13.89 0.76
N ALA A 295 -0.69 -12.70 0.21
CA ALA A 295 -1.78 -12.41 -0.73
C ALA A 295 -1.31 -12.26 -2.17
N MET A 296 -0.01 -12.19 -2.39
CA MET A 296 0.57 -11.81 -3.69
C MET A 296 0.38 -12.82 -4.82
N GLU A 297 0.00 -14.06 -4.53
CA GLU A 297 -0.09 -15.13 -5.53
C GLU A 297 -0.97 -14.74 -6.72
N SER A 298 -2.12 -14.14 -6.45
CA SER A 298 -3.09 -13.73 -7.47
C SER A 298 -3.07 -12.25 -7.80
N TYR A 299 -2.40 -11.44 -7.00
CA TYR A 299 -2.47 -9.98 -7.11
C TYR A 299 -1.13 -9.32 -7.42
N GLY A 300 -0.01 -10.00 -7.19
CA GLY A 300 1.32 -9.40 -7.27
C GLY A 300 1.59 -8.38 -6.15
N ASN A 301 2.61 -7.57 -6.37
CA ASN A 301 2.96 -6.45 -5.51
C ASN A 301 2.12 -5.22 -5.89
N THR A 302 1.12 -4.89 -5.08
CA THR A 302 0.22 -3.75 -5.27
C THR A 302 0.64 -2.51 -4.48
N SER A 303 1.95 -2.36 -4.19
CA SER A 303 2.56 -1.20 -3.53
C SER A 303 1.84 -0.81 -2.23
N SER A 304 1.29 0.41 -2.13
CA SER A 304 0.62 0.92 -0.93
C SER A 304 -0.67 0.17 -0.58
N ALA A 305 -1.35 -0.47 -1.53
CA ALA A 305 -2.54 -1.29 -1.28
C ALA A 305 -2.24 -2.70 -0.76
N SER A 306 -0.97 -3.13 -0.72
CA SER A 306 -0.61 -4.53 -0.48
C SER A 306 -0.96 -5.05 0.92
N ILE A 307 -0.83 -4.23 1.95
CA ILE A 307 -1.23 -4.59 3.33
C ILE A 307 -2.75 -4.68 3.45
N PRO A 308 -3.54 -3.65 3.06
CA PRO A 308 -5.00 -3.78 3.08
C PRO A 308 -5.52 -4.93 2.23
N LEU A 309 -4.90 -5.20 1.08
CA LEU A 309 -5.25 -6.35 0.24
C LEU A 309 -5.00 -7.68 0.98
N ALA A 310 -3.88 -7.82 1.68
CA ALA A 310 -3.60 -9.02 2.47
C ALA A 310 -4.61 -9.21 3.61
N ILE A 311 -5.05 -8.12 4.26
CA ILE A 311 -6.13 -8.20 5.26
C ILE A 311 -7.43 -8.67 4.60
N ALA A 312 -7.82 -8.05 3.49
CA ALA A 312 -9.10 -8.35 2.83
C ALA A 312 -9.16 -9.75 2.23
N SER A 313 -8.07 -10.24 1.64
CA SER A 313 -8.04 -11.54 0.96
C SER A 313 -7.74 -12.73 1.89
N CYS A 314 -6.94 -12.51 2.95
CA CYS A 314 -6.48 -13.62 3.80
C CYS A 314 -7.13 -13.63 5.19
N LEU A 315 -7.63 -12.51 5.69
CA LEU A 315 -8.09 -12.38 7.07
C LEU A 315 -9.55 -11.94 7.22
N ALA A 316 -10.35 -11.95 6.13
CA ALA A 316 -11.73 -11.47 6.15
C ALA A 316 -12.59 -12.09 7.27
N ASP A 317 -12.47 -13.39 7.48
CA ASP A 317 -13.16 -14.09 8.58
C ASP A 317 -12.49 -13.86 9.92
N ALA A 318 -11.16 -13.82 9.96
CA ALA A 318 -10.42 -13.69 11.20
C ALA A 318 -10.70 -12.36 11.93
N VAL A 319 -10.81 -11.24 11.21
CA VAL A 319 -11.03 -9.90 11.78
C VAL A 319 -12.49 -9.62 12.21
N GLN A 320 -13.38 -10.58 12.04
CA GLN A 320 -14.72 -10.56 12.66
C GLN A 320 -14.67 -10.80 14.18
N THR A 321 -13.52 -11.19 14.69
CA THR A 321 -13.19 -11.23 16.12
C THR A 321 -11.95 -10.39 16.38
N PRO A 322 -11.74 -9.89 17.63
CA PRO A 322 -10.56 -9.08 17.92
C PRO A 322 -9.25 -9.78 17.56
N LYS A 323 -8.38 -9.07 16.86
CA LYS A 323 -7.04 -9.52 16.46
C LYS A 323 -6.02 -8.44 16.72
N ARG A 324 -4.86 -8.84 17.21
CA ARG A 324 -3.70 -7.97 17.34
C ARG A 324 -2.82 -8.11 16.09
N LEU A 325 -2.70 -7.02 15.34
CA LEU A 325 -1.96 -6.98 14.10
C LEU A 325 -0.70 -6.12 14.24
N ILE A 326 0.36 -6.54 13.57
CA ILE A 326 1.49 -5.68 13.26
C ILE A 326 1.54 -5.51 11.74
N LEU A 327 1.35 -4.26 11.29
CA LEU A 327 1.37 -3.86 9.90
C LEU A 327 2.73 -3.25 9.59
N MET A 328 3.43 -3.73 8.55
CA MET A 328 4.79 -3.29 8.24
C MET A 328 4.94 -2.95 6.76
N GLY A 329 5.20 -1.67 6.49
CA GLY A 329 5.51 -1.16 5.17
C GLY A 329 7.00 -0.80 5.06
N PHE A 330 7.64 -1.13 3.94
CA PHE A 330 9.05 -0.83 3.69
C PHE A 330 9.34 -0.86 2.19
N GLY A 331 10.23 0.03 1.73
CA GLY A 331 10.60 0.11 0.32
C GLY A 331 11.18 1.46 -0.08
N VAL A 332 10.59 1.99 -1.15
CA VAL A 332 11.06 3.24 -1.80
C VAL A 332 11.38 4.34 -0.80
N GLY A 333 12.51 5.02 -1.04
CA GLY A 333 12.91 6.14 -0.20
C GLY A 333 14.40 6.10 0.19
N TRP A 334 15.04 5.17 0.99
CA TRP A 334 14.27 4.13 1.68
C TRP A 334 13.35 4.70 2.74
N SER A 335 12.18 4.13 2.86
CA SER A 335 11.29 4.41 3.99
C SER A 335 10.72 3.11 4.55
N TRP A 336 10.46 3.10 5.85
CA TRP A 336 9.85 1.96 6.54
C TRP A 336 9.02 2.43 7.72
N GLY A 337 8.04 1.62 8.07
CA GLY A 337 7.23 1.85 9.27
C GLY A 337 6.52 0.58 9.70
N ALA A 338 6.24 0.51 10.98
CA ALA A 338 5.37 -0.49 11.58
C ALA A 338 4.29 0.16 12.43
N VAL A 339 3.10 -0.41 12.40
CA VAL A 339 1.97 -0.04 13.27
C VAL A 339 1.45 -1.29 13.95
N LYS A 340 1.48 -1.31 15.30
CA LYS A 340 0.72 -2.26 16.10
C LYS A 340 -0.68 -1.69 16.31
N ILE A 341 -1.70 -2.46 15.97
CA ILE A 341 -3.10 -2.09 16.13
C ILE A 341 -3.94 -3.33 16.50
N ASP A 342 -4.89 -3.14 17.41
CA ASP A 342 -5.92 -4.14 17.67
C ASP A 342 -7.11 -3.84 16.75
N VAL A 343 -7.57 -4.84 15.98
CA VAL A 343 -8.62 -4.72 14.96
C VAL A 343 -9.72 -5.73 15.22
N GLY A 344 -10.95 -5.32 15.01
CA GLY A 344 -12.12 -6.16 15.12
C GLY A 344 -12.85 -6.09 16.49
N PRO A 345 -14.10 -6.55 16.50
CA PRO A 345 -14.82 -7.06 15.32
C PRO A 345 -15.13 -5.95 14.30
N ILE A 346 -14.86 -6.26 13.04
CA ILE A 346 -15.26 -5.40 11.91
C ILE A 346 -16.07 -6.22 10.89
N PRO A 347 -16.91 -5.58 10.07
CA PRO A 347 -17.54 -6.26 8.94
C PRO A 347 -16.50 -6.94 8.06
N PRO A 348 -16.79 -8.12 7.47
CA PRO A 348 -15.81 -8.85 6.68
C PRO A 348 -15.27 -7.97 5.54
N PRO A 349 -13.95 -7.72 5.49
CA PRO A 349 -13.33 -7.03 4.38
C PRO A 349 -13.56 -7.77 3.06
N ALA A 350 -13.64 -7.03 1.95
CA ALA A 350 -13.86 -7.63 0.63
C ALA A 350 -12.88 -7.09 -0.40
N VAL A 351 -12.55 -7.95 -1.38
CA VAL A 351 -11.87 -7.56 -2.62
C VAL A 351 -12.92 -7.59 -3.74
N VAL A 352 -13.05 -6.48 -4.47
CA VAL A 352 -14.00 -6.34 -5.59
C VAL A 352 -13.27 -6.00 -6.88
N GLU A 353 -13.84 -6.37 -8.01
CA GLU A 353 -13.29 -6.06 -9.33
C GLU A 353 -13.90 -4.78 -9.90
N TYR A 354 -13.03 -3.96 -10.52
CA TYR A 354 -13.42 -2.78 -11.29
C TYR A 354 -13.45 -3.16 -12.78
N HIS A 355 -14.62 -3.11 -13.39
CA HIS A 355 -14.89 -3.46 -14.81
C HIS A 355 -14.80 -2.28 -15.78
#